data_8482e9a2446dc3af55e8d514e07d1c36
#
_entry.id   8482e9a2446dc3af55e8d514e07d1c36
#
_cell.length_a   1.000
_cell.length_b   1.000
_cell.length_c   1.000
_cell.angle_alpha   90.00
_cell.angle_beta   90.00
_cell.angle_gamma   90.00
#
_symmetry.space_group_name_H-M   'P 1'
#
loop_
_entity.id
_entity.type
_entity.pdbx_description
1 polymer ?
#
loop_
_entity_poly.entity_id
_entity_poly.type
_entity_poly.pdbx_seq_one_letter_code
_entity_poly.pdbx_strand_id
1 'polypeptide(L)'
;MNESTQEQIPDRKLFVAKLIESCSLCPRACGVNRLAGQTGFCGLDHRAWCFREMLHPYEEKELSPSHQVYYTGCNLRCEFCTVDEWNQSPVLAESIELDDLVSQVSRRRRQGAVNLNLLGGEPAVNLYGILDLLDKIDFSTTVVWNSSMYYSRPVNQALEGLVNIYLADLKTFDAECSRKILAAADYFPVASRRIEEAAVAAEVIVRHLVLPGHISCCTDPILRWLAKTLPLAKVSLRWDYVPPAECAAAPRGYLSAAEKSQILKIAADLKLNLID
;
A
#
# COMPACT_ATOMS: atom_id res chain seq x y z
N MET A 1 5.21 -5.62 16.09
CA MET A 1 5.40 -7.10 16.09
C MET A 1 5.88 -7.52 17.45
N ASN A 2 5.68 -8.77 17.86
CA ASN A 2 6.26 -9.34 19.10
C ASN A 2 7.18 -10.51 18.75
N GLU A 3 7.99 -10.98 19.72
CA GLU A 3 8.98 -12.04 19.50
C GLU A 3 8.34 -13.34 19.00
N SER A 4 7.24 -13.79 19.62
CA SER A 4 6.56 -15.03 19.22
C SER A 4 5.97 -14.97 17.80
N THR A 5 5.60 -13.78 17.32
CA THR A 5 5.13 -13.59 15.95
C THR A 5 6.30 -13.62 14.96
N GLN A 6 7.46 -13.08 15.37
CA GLN A 6 8.67 -13.14 14.55
C GLN A 6 9.16 -14.58 14.38
N GLU A 7 9.14 -15.40 15.42
CA GLU A 7 9.49 -16.82 15.36
C GLU A 7 8.64 -17.63 14.37
N GLN A 8 7.44 -17.13 14.00
CA GLN A 8 6.56 -17.75 13.00
C GLN A 8 6.86 -17.34 11.55
N ILE A 9 7.79 -16.41 11.32
CA ILE A 9 8.07 -15.92 9.95
C ILE A 9 8.52 -17.04 9.01
N PRO A 10 9.38 -18.01 9.41
CA PRO A 10 9.73 -19.12 8.53
C PRO A 10 8.52 -19.91 8.01
N ASP A 11 7.53 -20.21 8.87
CA ASP A 11 6.30 -20.92 8.49
C ASP A 11 5.45 -20.06 7.55
N ARG A 12 5.35 -18.76 7.81
CA ARG A 12 4.65 -17.80 6.93
C ARG A 12 5.32 -17.70 5.58
N LYS A 13 6.65 -17.74 5.55
CA LYS A 13 7.42 -17.76 4.30
C LYS A 13 7.14 -19.02 3.49
N LEU A 14 7.05 -20.19 4.13
CA LEU A 14 6.64 -21.44 3.47
C LEU A 14 5.21 -21.35 2.94
N PHE A 15 4.30 -20.73 3.68
CA PHE A 15 2.93 -20.48 3.23
C PHE A 15 2.91 -19.57 1.99
N VAL A 16 3.66 -18.47 2.00
CA VAL A 16 3.75 -17.53 0.86
C VAL A 16 4.46 -18.18 -0.33
N ALA A 17 5.46 -19.06 -0.11
CA ALA A 17 6.10 -19.84 -1.18
C ALA A 17 5.06 -20.62 -2.00
N LYS A 18 4.11 -21.32 -1.33
CA LYS A 18 3.02 -22.04 -2.01
C LYS A 18 2.12 -21.11 -2.82
N LEU A 19 1.89 -19.88 -2.34
CA LEU A 19 1.08 -18.90 -3.09
C LEU A 19 1.78 -18.40 -4.36
N ILE A 20 3.11 -18.40 -4.41
CA ILE A 20 3.90 -17.91 -5.55
C ILE A 20 4.43 -19.02 -6.47
N GLU A 21 4.29 -20.30 -6.09
CA GLU A 21 4.47 -21.45 -7.00
C GLU A 21 3.43 -21.45 -8.13
N SER A 22 2.22 -20.97 -7.85
CA SER A 22 1.17 -20.65 -8.81
C SER A 22 0.56 -19.31 -8.39
N CYS A 23 1.17 -18.20 -8.82
CA CYS A 23 1.01 -16.88 -8.23
C CYS A 23 -0.45 -16.44 -8.10
N SER A 24 -0.88 -16.30 -6.84
CA SER A 24 -2.23 -15.90 -6.41
C SER A 24 -2.21 -14.82 -5.32
N LEU A 25 -1.09 -14.06 -5.18
CA LEU A 25 -0.94 -12.99 -4.18
C LEU A 25 -1.96 -11.85 -4.34
N CYS A 26 -2.51 -11.67 -5.51
CA CYS A 26 -3.48 -10.61 -5.80
C CYS A 26 -4.55 -11.10 -6.78
N PRO A 27 -5.63 -10.33 -7.01
CA PRO A 27 -6.72 -10.70 -7.93
C PRO A 27 -6.30 -10.93 -9.39
N ARG A 28 -5.09 -10.51 -9.78
CA ARG A 28 -4.55 -10.84 -11.11
C ARG A 28 -4.39 -12.35 -11.33
N ALA A 29 -4.17 -13.11 -10.26
CA ALA A 29 -4.08 -14.57 -10.25
C ALA A 29 -3.31 -15.10 -11.46
N CYS A 30 -2.08 -14.60 -11.68
CA CYS A 30 -1.30 -14.86 -12.89
C CYS A 30 -0.94 -16.34 -13.08
N GLY A 31 -0.95 -17.16 -12.02
CA GLY A 31 -0.65 -18.58 -12.07
C GLY A 31 0.81 -18.93 -12.42
N VAL A 32 1.69 -17.96 -12.58
CA VAL A 32 3.11 -18.16 -12.89
C VAL A 32 3.86 -18.70 -11.68
N ASN A 33 4.88 -19.53 -11.91
CA ASN A 33 5.78 -19.99 -10.85
C ASN A 33 6.91 -18.98 -10.64
N ARG A 34 6.73 -18.10 -9.64
CA ARG A 34 7.70 -17.04 -9.33
C ARG A 34 8.98 -17.58 -8.67
N LEU A 35 8.92 -18.74 -8.00
CA LEU A 35 10.11 -19.42 -7.46
C LEU A 35 11.02 -19.94 -8.58
N ALA A 36 10.44 -20.30 -9.72
CA ALA A 36 11.18 -20.70 -10.92
C ALA A 36 11.63 -19.49 -11.79
N GLY A 37 11.55 -18.25 -11.27
CA GLY A 37 11.95 -17.05 -11.99
C GLY A 37 10.93 -16.54 -13.02
N GLN A 38 9.72 -17.12 -13.09
CA GLN A 38 8.67 -16.58 -13.95
C GLN A 38 8.08 -15.29 -13.37
N THR A 39 7.66 -14.37 -14.24
CA THR A 39 7.08 -13.10 -13.86
C THR A 39 5.63 -12.99 -14.37
N GLY A 40 4.77 -12.39 -13.54
CA GLY A 40 3.38 -12.11 -13.91
C GLY A 40 3.15 -10.63 -14.23
N PHE A 41 1.93 -10.15 -14.03
CA PHE A 41 1.52 -8.77 -14.28
C PHE A 41 2.39 -7.72 -13.56
N CYS A 42 2.87 -8.01 -12.35
CA CYS A 42 3.72 -7.10 -11.56
C CYS A 42 5.18 -7.05 -12.04
N GLY A 43 5.59 -7.91 -12.95
CA GLY A 43 6.95 -7.97 -13.50
C GLY A 43 8.00 -8.60 -12.58
N LEU A 44 7.60 -9.18 -11.44
CA LEU A 44 8.51 -9.70 -10.42
C LEU A 44 8.56 -11.23 -10.38
N ASP A 45 9.74 -11.77 -10.13
CA ASP A 45 9.95 -13.13 -9.63
C ASP A 45 9.75 -13.19 -8.09
N HIS A 46 10.37 -14.13 -7.39
CA HIS A 46 10.23 -14.30 -5.93
C HIS A 46 10.99 -13.25 -5.11
N ARG A 47 11.96 -12.56 -5.71
CA ARG A 47 12.82 -11.58 -5.00
C ARG A 47 12.04 -10.29 -4.72
N ALA A 48 12.33 -9.66 -3.58
CA ALA A 48 11.91 -8.30 -3.32
C ALA A 48 12.98 -7.33 -3.82
N TRP A 49 12.57 -6.37 -4.64
CA TRP A 49 13.47 -5.39 -5.24
C TRP A 49 13.24 -4.03 -4.60
N CYS A 50 14.09 -3.66 -3.65
CA CYS A 50 14.09 -2.34 -3.03
C CYS A 50 14.97 -1.37 -3.83
N PHE A 51 14.37 -0.38 -4.47
CA PHE A 51 15.10 0.60 -5.28
C PHE A 51 15.45 1.88 -4.53
N ARG A 52 14.85 2.11 -3.37
CA ARG A 52 15.09 3.31 -2.54
C ARG A 52 14.76 3.04 -1.09
N GLU A 53 15.56 3.60 -0.19
CA GLU A 53 15.20 3.78 1.21
C GLU A 53 15.47 5.23 1.63
N MET A 54 14.67 5.79 2.54
CA MET A 54 14.90 7.14 3.03
C MET A 54 14.19 7.41 4.35
N LEU A 55 14.73 8.37 5.13
CA LEU A 55 14.01 8.97 6.23
C LEU A 55 13.12 10.10 5.68
N HIS A 56 11.80 9.90 5.73
CA HIS A 56 10.81 10.86 5.22
C HIS A 56 10.19 11.66 6.36
N PRO A 57 10.30 12.99 6.37
CA PRO A 57 9.80 13.81 7.47
C PRO A 57 8.32 14.23 7.33
N TYR A 58 7.65 13.92 6.22
CA TYR A 58 6.32 14.45 5.85
C TYR A 58 5.31 13.36 5.48
N GLU A 59 5.30 12.23 6.19
CA GLU A 59 4.20 11.26 6.11
C GLU A 59 2.99 11.80 6.91
N GLU A 60 1.93 11.05 7.09
CA GLU A 60 0.89 11.41 8.06
C GLU A 60 1.57 11.77 9.41
N LYS A 61 1.08 12.81 10.08
CA LYS A 61 1.74 13.38 11.27
C LYS A 61 2.13 12.33 12.33
N GLU A 62 1.28 11.33 12.51
CA GLU A 62 1.50 10.26 13.48
C GLU A 62 2.59 9.27 13.06
N LEU A 63 2.90 9.22 11.77
CA LEU A 63 3.90 8.32 11.18
C LEU A 63 5.23 9.02 10.92
N SER A 64 5.34 10.31 11.19
CA SER A 64 6.53 11.12 10.87
C SER A 64 7.48 11.29 12.05
N PRO A 65 8.80 11.24 11.86
CA PRO A 65 9.49 10.88 10.63
C PRO A 65 9.48 9.38 10.37
N SER A 66 9.29 8.98 9.11
CA SER A 66 9.08 7.58 8.68
C SER A 66 10.31 7.05 7.94
N HIS A 67 10.77 5.84 8.25
CA HIS A 67 11.75 5.14 7.43
C HIS A 67 11.00 4.43 6.29
N GLN A 68 11.00 5.03 5.13
CA GLN A 68 10.34 4.49 3.93
C GLN A 68 11.28 3.57 3.16
N VAL A 69 10.79 2.38 2.81
CA VAL A 69 11.46 1.38 1.99
C VAL A 69 10.62 1.11 0.75
N TYR A 70 11.11 1.54 -0.40
CA TYR A 70 10.37 1.51 -1.68
C TYR A 70 10.72 0.27 -2.49
N TYR A 71 9.73 -0.59 -2.71
CA TYR A 71 9.84 -1.77 -3.56
C TYR A 71 9.35 -1.49 -4.98
N THR A 72 9.92 -2.20 -5.97
CA THR A 72 9.47 -2.14 -7.36
C THR A 72 8.28 -3.06 -7.62
N GLY A 73 7.68 -2.92 -8.79
CA GLY A 73 6.57 -3.76 -9.26
C GLY A 73 5.25 -3.44 -8.59
N CYS A 74 4.17 -3.52 -9.35
CA CYS A 74 2.82 -3.23 -8.86
C CYS A 74 1.78 -4.08 -9.60
N ASN A 75 0.72 -4.44 -8.90
CA ASN A 75 -0.43 -5.14 -9.46
C ASN A 75 -1.54 -4.20 -9.96
N LEU A 76 -1.32 -2.88 -9.87
CA LEU A 76 -2.13 -1.83 -10.49
C LEU A 76 -1.35 -1.13 -11.62
N ARG A 77 -2.06 -0.33 -12.42
CA ARG A 77 -1.50 0.58 -13.43
C ARG A 77 -2.17 1.94 -13.28
N CYS A 78 -1.92 2.58 -12.11
CA CYS A 78 -2.48 3.90 -11.85
C CYS A 78 -1.90 4.92 -12.83
N GLU A 79 -2.73 5.60 -13.61
CA GLU A 79 -2.26 6.62 -14.58
C GLU A 79 -1.58 7.81 -13.89
N PHE A 80 -1.86 8.04 -12.61
CA PHE A 80 -1.25 9.09 -11.79
C PHE A 80 -0.10 8.57 -10.89
N CYS A 81 0.53 7.44 -11.24
CA CYS A 81 1.58 6.85 -10.43
C CYS A 81 2.85 7.72 -10.46
N THR A 82 3.34 8.10 -9.27
CA THR A 82 4.56 8.91 -9.12
C THR A 82 5.86 8.09 -9.21
N VAL A 83 5.74 6.76 -9.25
CA VAL A 83 6.86 5.79 -9.33
C VAL A 83 6.63 4.78 -10.47
N ASP A 84 5.94 5.21 -11.52
CA ASP A 84 5.52 4.37 -12.64
C ASP A 84 6.70 3.69 -13.34
N GLU A 85 7.81 4.39 -13.53
CA GLU A 85 9.05 3.89 -14.11
C GLU A 85 9.50 2.57 -13.45
N TRP A 86 9.50 2.53 -12.11
CA TRP A 86 9.90 1.36 -11.32
C TRP A 86 8.85 0.25 -11.28
N ASN A 87 7.60 0.59 -11.60
CA ASN A 87 6.49 -0.37 -11.59
C ASN A 87 6.31 -1.08 -12.91
N GLN A 88 6.62 -0.42 -14.02
CA GLN A 88 6.54 -1.02 -15.35
C GLN A 88 7.76 -1.86 -15.71
N SER A 89 8.93 -1.47 -15.21
CA SER A 89 10.21 -2.14 -15.52
C SER A 89 11.02 -2.42 -14.25
N PRO A 90 10.55 -3.32 -13.37
CA PRO A 90 11.18 -3.57 -12.06
C PRO A 90 12.67 -3.95 -12.16
N VAL A 91 13.05 -4.64 -13.22
CA VAL A 91 14.43 -5.12 -13.44
C VAL A 91 15.44 -4.03 -13.75
N LEU A 92 15.01 -2.80 -14.00
CA LEU A 92 15.90 -1.65 -14.22
C LEU A 92 16.41 -1.04 -12.91
N ALA A 93 15.82 -1.42 -11.76
CA ALA A 93 16.26 -0.93 -10.48
C ALA A 93 17.49 -1.70 -10.00
N GLU A 94 18.52 -0.97 -9.56
CA GLU A 94 19.53 -1.56 -8.67
C GLU A 94 18.83 -1.82 -7.32
N SER A 95 18.79 -3.09 -6.91
CA SER A 95 18.16 -3.45 -5.63
C SER A 95 19.13 -3.22 -4.49
N ILE A 96 18.66 -2.60 -3.41
CA ILE A 96 19.40 -2.53 -2.15
C ILE A 96 19.38 -3.94 -1.55
N GLU A 97 20.57 -4.44 -1.19
CA GLU A 97 20.71 -5.78 -0.63
C GLU A 97 20.07 -5.90 0.76
N LEU A 98 19.62 -7.10 1.11
CA LEU A 98 18.87 -7.35 2.35
C LEU A 98 19.66 -6.94 3.61
N ASP A 99 20.93 -7.28 3.70
CA ASP A 99 21.75 -6.99 4.88
C ASP A 99 22.02 -5.48 5.02
N ASP A 100 22.08 -4.75 3.89
CA ASP A 100 22.14 -3.29 3.88
C ASP A 100 20.81 -2.69 4.38
N LEU A 101 19.65 -3.22 3.93
CA LEU A 101 18.34 -2.79 4.43
C LEU A 101 18.21 -3.01 5.93
N VAL A 102 18.59 -4.17 6.45
CA VAL A 102 18.58 -4.47 7.90
C VAL A 102 19.43 -3.45 8.66
N SER A 103 20.62 -3.14 8.15
CA SER A 103 21.52 -2.13 8.73
C SER A 103 20.89 -0.73 8.70
N GLN A 104 20.21 -0.37 7.60
CA GLN A 104 19.51 0.91 7.45
C GLN A 104 18.33 1.03 8.43
N VAL A 105 17.55 -0.03 8.69
CA VAL A 105 16.46 0.02 9.68
C VAL A 105 17.00 0.48 11.04
N SER A 106 18.07 -0.14 11.52
CA SER A 106 18.73 0.23 12.78
C SER A 106 19.29 1.65 12.75
N ARG A 107 19.87 2.07 11.63
CA ARG A 107 20.42 3.42 11.44
C ARG A 107 19.33 4.48 11.45
N ARG A 108 18.24 4.30 10.68
CA ARG A 108 17.14 5.26 10.59
C ARG A 108 16.41 5.43 11.92
N ARG A 109 16.26 4.33 12.67
CA ARG A 109 15.72 4.38 14.03
C ARG A 109 16.57 5.27 14.94
N ARG A 110 17.90 5.17 14.89
CA ARG A 110 18.80 6.08 15.64
C ARG A 110 18.73 7.55 15.15
N GLN A 111 18.31 7.78 13.91
CA GLN A 111 18.07 9.11 13.34
C GLN A 111 16.66 9.65 13.68
N GLY A 112 15.86 8.91 14.44
CA GLY A 112 14.55 9.33 14.90
C GLY A 112 13.36 8.78 14.11
N ALA A 113 13.57 7.82 13.18
CA ALA A 113 12.44 7.15 12.53
C ALA A 113 11.55 6.47 13.57
N VAL A 114 10.25 6.75 13.53
CA VAL A 114 9.26 6.19 14.46
C VAL A 114 8.68 4.86 13.97
N ASN A 115 8.89 4.52 12.70
CA ASN A 115 8.43 3.28 12.07
C ASN A 115 9.31 2.87 10.90
N LEU A 116 9.13 1.62 10.46
CA LEU A 116 9.54 1.10 9.16
C LEU A 116 8.31 1.03 8.26
N ASN A 117 8.28 1.83 7.20
CA ASN A 117 7.18 1.96 6.27
C ASN A 117 7.51 1.22 4.97
N LEU A 118 6.81 0.12 4.72
CA LEU A 118 6.99 -0.76 3.57
C LEU A 118 6.02 -0.34 2.48
N LEU A 119 6.54 0.21 1.38
CA LEU A 119 5.77 0.80 0.30
C LEU A 119 6.47 0.62 -1.07
N GLY A 120 6.15 1.47 -2.03
CA GLY A 120 6.82 1.53 -3.34
C GLY A 120 5.83 1.42 -4.48
N GLY A 121 5.95 0.37 -5.32
CA GLY A 121 4.90 -0.07 -6.21
C GLY A 121 3.75 -0.67 -5.41
N GLU A 122 3.90 -1.93 -5.04
CA GLU A 122 2.96 -2.58 -4.11
C GLU A 122 3.75 -3.58 -3.24
N PRO A 123 3.82 -3.39 -1.92
CA PRO A 123 4.58 -4.29 -1.06
C PRO A 123 4.03 -5.72 -1.06
N ALA A 124 2.74 -5.93 -1.27
CA ALA A 124 2.13 -7.26 -1.28
C ALA A 124 2.70 -8.17 -2.39
N VAL A 125 3.13 -7.61 -3.52
CA VAL A 125 3.76 -8.42 -4.58
C VAL A 125 5.24 -8.75 -4.28
N ASN A 126 5.83 -8.09 -3.27
CA ASN A 126 7.18 -8.32 -2.76
C ASN A 126 7.20 -9.14 -1.45
N LEU A 127 6.04 -9.60 -0.97
CA LEU A 127 5.85 -10.17 0.37
C LEU A 127 6.86 -11.27 0.72
N TYR A 128 7.18 -12.17 -0.23
CA TYR A 128 8.08 -13.29 0.02
C TYR A 128 9.48 -12.84 0.47
N GLY A 129 10.05 -11.81 -0.18
CA GLY A 129 11.33 -11.25 0.23
C GLY A 129 11.22 -10.23 1.37
N ILE A 130 10.06 -9.58 1.54
CA ILE A 130 9.81 -8.70 2.70
C ILE A 130 9.82 -9.50 4.01
N LEU A 131 9.36 -10.76 3.99
CA LEU A 131 9.45 -11.62 5.16
C LEU A 131 10.90 -11.86 5.61
N ASP A 132 11.86 -11.92 4.69
CA ASP A 132 13.29 -12.01 5.05
C ASP A 132 13.79 -10.76 5.78
N LEU A 133 13.31 -9.58 5.42
CA LEU A 133 13.63 -8.35 6.14
C LEU A 133 13.03 -8.36 7.54
N LEU A 134 11.74 -8.72 7.65
CA LEU A 134 11.02 -8.75 8.94
C LEU A 134 11.59 -9.79 9.92
N ASP A 135 12.15 -10.88 9.40
CA ASP A 135 12.80 -11.93 10.21
C ASP A 135 14.12 -11.44 10.84
N LYS A 136 14.82 -10.54 10.17
CA LYS A 136 16.17 -10.08 10.58
C LYS A 136 16.18 -8.78 11.39
N ILE A 137 15.10 -8.01 11.39
CA ILE A 137 15.04 -6.73 12.14
C ILE A 137 14.60 -6.95 13.59
N ASP A 138 14.88 -5.94 14.44
CA ASP A 138 14.40 -5.93 15.82
C ASP A 138 12.85 -5.97 15.86
N PHE A 139 12.27 -6.97 16.55
CA PHE A 139 10.82 -7.16 16.68
C PHE A 139 10.10 -5.97 17.30
N SER A 140 10.78 -5.12 18.08
CA SER A 140 10.21 -3.89 18.62
C SER A 140 10.02 -2.77 17.59
N THR A 141 10.45 -2.99 16.33
CA THR A 141 10.25 -2.04 15.24
C THR A 141 8.76 -1.94 14.90
N THR A 142 8.20 -0.73 14.93
CA THR A 142 6.85 -0.48 14.42
C THR A 142 6.83 -0.60 12.90
N VAL A 143 6.06 -1.55 12.38
CA VAL A 143 5.93 -1.81 10.95
C VAL A 143 4.67 -1.17 10.40
N VAL A 144 4.81 -0.32 9.40
CA VAL A 144 3.72 0.27 8.61
C VAL A 144 3.65 -0.44 7.25
N TRP A 145 2.45 -0.91 6.90
CA TRP A 145 2.14 -1.51 5.61
C TRP A 145 1.40 -0.50 4.74
N ASN A 146 2.12 0.18 3.86
CA ASN A 146 1.60 1.25 3.01
C ASN A 146 1.25 0.67 1.64
N SER A 147 -0.01 0.36 1.43
CA SER A 147 -0.48 -0.48 0.34
C SER A 147 -1.77 0.02 -0.28
N SER A 148 -1.96 -0.29 -1.57
CA SER A 148 -3.24 -0.14 -2.26
C SER A 148 -4.34 -1.09 -1.77
N MET A 149 -4.01 -2.03 -0.90
CA MET A 149 -4.89 -3.10 -0.39
C MET A 149 -5.49 -4.00 -1.48
N TYR A 150 -4.99 -3.94 -2.71
CA TYR A 150 -5.45 -4.77 -3.83
C TYR A 150 -4.68 -6.08 -3.89
N TYR A 151 -4.91 -6.93 -2.88
CA TYR A 151 -4.28 -8.25 -2.79
C TYR A 151 -5.24 -9.31 -2.26
N SER A 152 -4.84 -10.57 -2.30
CA SER A 152 -5.67 -11.70 -1.89
C SER A 152 -5.71 -11.87 -0.37
N ARG A 153 -6.77 -12.48 0.16
CA ARG A 153 -6.93 -12.74 1.60
C ARG A 153 -5.73 -13.48 2.24
N PRO A 154 -5.10 -14.47 1.58
CA PRO A 154 -3.92 -15.14 2.13
C PRO A 154 -2.76 -14.18 2.47
N VAL A 155 -2.65 -13.02 1.78
CA VAL A 155 -1.64 -12.01 2.12
C VAL A 155 -1.94 -11.39 3.49
N ASN A 156 -3.21 -11.03 3.81
CA ASN A 156 -3.57 -10.57 5.15
C ASN A 156 -3.23 -11.61 6.22
N GLN A 157 -3.50 -12.88 5.96
CA GLN A 157 -3.16 -13.97 6.89
C GLN A 157 -1.65 -14.07 7.14
N ALA A 158 -0.84 -13.92 6.09
CA ALA A 158 0.61 -13.91 6.23
C ALA A 158 1.16 -12.67 6.99
N LEU A 159 0.45 -11.54 6.96
CA LEU A 159 0.82 -10.29 7.62
C LEU A 159 0.31 -10.16 9.07
N GLU A 160 -0.60 -11.03 9.50
CA GLU A 160 -1.25 -10.93 10.81
C GLU A 160 -0.21 -10.91 11.96
N GLY A 161 -0.26 -9.88 12.81
CA GLY A 161 0.67 -9.65 13.90
C GLY A 161 2.07 -9.16 13.49
N LEU A 162 2.44 -9.17 12.20
CA LEU A 162 3.69 -8.59 11.69
C LEU A 162 3.55 -7.08 11.46
N VAL A 163 2.37 -6.63 11.08
CA VAL A 163 2.06 -5.23 10.80
C VAL A 163 1.41 -4.58 12.01
N ASN A 164 1.87 -3.39 12.40
CA ASN A 164 1.30 -2.60 13.47
C ASN A 164 0.26 -1.61 12.95
N ILE A 165 0.52 -1.00 11.79
CA ILE A 165 -0.34 0.03 11.19
C ILE A 165 -0.46 -0.25 9.70
N TYR A 166 -1.69 -0.35 9.20
CA TYR A 166 -1.96 -0.33 7.77
C TYR A 166 -2.24 1.10 7.33
N LEU A 167 -1.37 1.65 6.48
CA LEU A 167 -1.64 2.88 5.75
C LEU A 167 -2.28 2.47 4.42
N ALA A 168 -3.60 2.43 4.43
CA ALA A 168 -4.40 1.81 3.39
C ALA A 168 -4.85 2.84 2.35
N ASP A 169 -4.24 2.84 1.18
CA ASP A 169 -4.67 3.69 0.07
C ASP A 169 -5.99 3.19 -0.52
N LEU A 170 -7.08 3.90 -0.31
CA LEU A 170 -8.37 3.64 -0.96
C LEU A 170 -8.58 4.63 -2.10
N LYS A 171 -8.30 4.20 -3.34
CA LYS A 171 -8.06 5.09 -4.49
C LYS A 171 -9.34 5.50 -5.23
N THR A 172 -10.20 4.54 -5.58
CA THR A 172 -11.43 4.74 -6.36
C THR A 172 -12.56 3.86 -5.83
N PHE A 173 -13.81 4.26 -6.05
CA PHE A 173 -15.00 3.50 -5.68
C PHE A 173 -15.68 2.87 -6.90
N ASP A 174 -15.93 3.69 -7.92
CA ASP A 174 -16.65 3.29 -9.12
C ASP A 174 -15.82 2.30 -9.96
N ALA A 175 -16.46 1.23 -10.45
CA ALA A 175 -15.80 0.16 -11.19
C ALA A 175 -15.24 0.63 -12.54
N GLU A 176 -15.92 1.56 -13.21
CA GLU A 176 -15.46 2.09 -14.50
C GLU A 176 -14.28 3.05 -14.30
N CYS A 177 -14.32 3.90 -13.25
CA CYS A 177 -13.18 4.70 -12.85
C CYS A 177 -11.98 3.81 -12.49
N SER A 178 -12.21 2.77 -11.71
CA SER A 178 -11.17 1.80 -11.31
C SER A 178 -10.57 1.07 -12.51
N ARG A 179 -11.41 0.66 -13.46
CA ARG A 179 -10.98 0.01 -14.69
C ARG A 179 -10.10 0.92 -15.54
N LYS A 180 -10.50 2.18 -15.71
CA LYS A 180 -9.80 3.15 -16.57
C LYS A 180 -8.52 3.67 -15.92
N ILE A 181 -8.59 4.09 -14.65
CA ILE A 181 -7.52 4.82 -13.97
C ILE A 181 -6.51 3.88 -13.32
N LEU A 182 -6.94 2.69 -12.83
CA LEU A 182 -6.09 1.74 -12.09
C LEU A 182 -5.83 0.43 -12.85
N ALA A 183 -6.51 0.21 -13.98
CA ALA A 183 -6.59 -1.07 -14.71
C ALA A 183 -7.13 -2.23 -13.85
N ALA A 184 -8.07 -1.96 -12.93
CA ALA A 184 -8.65 -2.96 -12.01
C ALA A 184 -10.11 -2.62 -11.69
N ALA A 185 -11.06 -3.17 -12.45
CA ALA A 185 -12.50 -2.89 -12.27
C ALA A 185 -13.05 -3.34 -10.90
N ASP A 186 -12.46 -4.37 -10.33
CA ASP A 186 -12.82 -4.96 -9.02
C ASP A 186 -12.02 -4.35 -7.85
N TYR A 187 -11.37 -3.21 -8.06
CA TYR A 187 -10.48 -2.60 -7.05
C TYR A 187 -11.19 -2.36 -5.72
N PHE A 188 -12.30 -1.60 -5.71
CA PHE A 188 -12.97 -1.23 -4.47
C PHE A 188 -13.47 -2.43 -3.68
N PRO A 189 -14.22 -3.40 -4.25
CA PRO A 189 -14.68 -4.56 -3.49
C PRO A 189 -13.55 -5.44 -2.94
N VAL A 190 -12.37 -5.45 -3.55
CA VAL A 190 -11.21 -6.16 -3.01
C VAL A 190 -10.55 -5.35 -1.91
N ALA A 191 -10.18 -4.10 -2.17
CA ALA A 191 -9.46 -3.25 -1.22
C ALA A 191 -10.28 -3.02 0.06
N SER A 192 -11.58 -2.72 -0.05
CA SER A 192 -12.45 -2.49 1.10
C SER A 192 -12.51 -3.70 2.04
N ARG A 193 -12.64 -4.92 1.50
CA ARG A 193 -12.61 -6.13 2.32
C ARG A 193 -11.27 -6.35 3.02
N ARG A 194 -10.15 -6.04 2.35
CA ARG A 194 -8.81 -6.17 2.97
C ARG A 194 -8.62 -5.15 4.08
N ILE A 195 -9.15 -3.94 3.92
CA ILE A 195 -9.16 -2.90 4.95
C ILE A 195 -10.01 -3.35 6.15
N GLU A 196 -11.21 -3.87 5.92
CA GLU A 196 -12.06 -4.40 7.00
C GLU A 196 -11.38 -5.52 7.79
N GLU A 197 -10.74 -6.47 7.10
CA GLU A 197 -9.98 -7.55 7.75
C GLU A 197 -8.76 -7.02 8.52
N ALA A 198 -8.03 -6.05 7.95
CA ALA A 198 -6.88 -5.43 8.61
C ALA A 198 -7.29 -4.68 9.88
N ALA A 199 -8.42 -4.00 9.87
CA ALA A 199 -8.95 -3.23 11.01
C ALA A 199 -9.34 -4.10 12.23
N VAL A 200 -9.51 -5.41 12.05
CA VAL A 200 -9.73 -6.35 13.15
C VAL A 200 -8.41 -6.68 13.87
N ALA A 201 -7.29 -6.68 13.14
CA ALA A 201 -6.00 -7.19 13.62
C ALA A 201 -5.01 -6.09 14.01
N ALA A 202 -5.13 -4.88 13.44
CA ALA A 202 -4.18 -3.79 13.63
C ALA A 202 -4.83 -2.41 13.45
N GLU A 203 -4.09 -1.36 13.75
CA GLU A 203 -4.52 0.01 13.45
C GLU A 203 -4.57 0.23 11.93
N VAL A 204 -5.62 0.93 11.48
CA VAL A 204 -5.78 1.30 10.07
C VAL A 204 -5.95 2.81 9.93
N ILE A 205 -5.09 3.40 9.13
CA ILE A 205 -5.24 4.76 8.59
C ILE A 205 -5.66 4.62 7.14
N VAL A 206 -6.86 5.08 6.79
CA VAL A 206 -7.32 5.05 5.40
C VAL A 206 -6.92 6.35 4.72
N ARG A 207 -6.04 6.24 3.73
CA ARG A 207 -5.58 7.36 2.92
C ARG A 207 -6.34 7.41 1.59
N HIS A 208 -6.92 8.56 1.27
CA HIS A 208 -7.63 8.78 0.01
C HIS A 208 -7.06 9.99 -0.73
N LEU A 209 -6.41 9.75 -1.87
CA LEU A 209 -6.03 10.81 -2.78
C LEU A 209 -7.27 11.28 -3.54
N VAL A 210 -7.64 12.54 -3.32
CA VAL A 210 -8.81 13.13 -3.95
C VAL A 210 -8.51 13.46 -5.41
N LEU A 211 -9.25 12.83 -6.33
CA LEU A 211 -9.11 13.08 -7.76
C LEU A 211 -10.12 14.15 -8.21
N PRO A 212 -9.66 15.23 -8.89
CA PRO A 212 -10.54 16.28 -9.42
C PRO A 212 -11.62 15.69 -10.34
N GLY A 213 -12.86 16.17 -10.21
CA GLY A 213 -14.00 15.69 -11.01
C GLY A 213 -14.55 14.31 -10.61
N HIS A 214 -13.93 13.61 -9.64
CA HIS A 214 -14.35 12.27 -9.19
C HIS A 214 -15.03 12.27 -7.81
N ILE A 215 -15.54 13.41 -7.35
CA ILE A 215 -16.16 13.51 -6.03
C ILE A 215 -17.39 12.61 -5.93
N SER A 216 -18.33 12.72 -6.86
CA SER A 216 -19.60 12.00 -6.82
C SER A 216 -19.47 10.49 -7.09
N CYS A 217 -18.53 10.09 -7.95
CA CYS A 217 -18.36 8.68 -8.32
C CYS A 217 -17.37 7.92 -7.43
N CYS A 218 -16.45 8.62 -6.75
CA CYS A 218 -15.41 7.97 -5.96
C CYS A 218 -15.34 8.52 -4.53
N THR A 219 -15.02 9.81 -4.34
CA THR A 219 -14.73 10.36 -2.99
C THR A 219 -15.94 10.28 -2.06
N ASP A 220 -17.12 10.81 -2.42
CA ASP A 220 -18.31 10.77 -1.57
C ASP A 220 -18.73 9.33 -1.23
N PRO A 221 -18.82 8.38 -2.17
CA PRO A 221 -19.10 6.98 -1.85
C PRO A 221 -18.07 6.34 -0.89
N ILE A 222 -16.77 6.63 -1.06
CA ILE A 222 -15.72 6.15 -0.14
C ILE A 222 -15.95 6.70 1.27
N LEU A 223 -16.19 8.02 1.42
CA LEU A 223 -16.41 8.63 2.72
C LEU A 223 -17.65 8.08 3.43
N ARG A 224 -18.73 7.84 2.68
CA ARG A 224 -19.94 7.19 3.22
C ARG A 224 -19.70 5.75 3.63
N TRP A 225 -18.94 5.00 2.85
CA TRP A 225 -18.56 3.63 3.20
C TRP A 225 -17.74 3.61 4.50
N LEU A 226 -16.75 4.52 4.63
CA LEU A 226 -15.92 4.65 5.83
C LEU A 226 -16.80 4.96 7.07
N ALA A 227 -17.67 5.96 6.99
CA ALA A 227 -18.54 6.34 8.09
C ALA A 227 -19.46 5.19 8.54
N LYS A 228 -19.91 4.35 7.61
CA LYS A 228 -20.79 3.22 7.89
C LYS A 228 -20.03 2.00 8.43
N THR A 229 -18.87 1.67 7.84
CA THR A 229 -18.20 0.39 8.04
C THR A 229 -17.06 0.49 9.05
N LEU A 230 -16.35 1.60 9.06
CA LEU A 230 -15.18 1.84 9.90
C LEU A 230 -15.24 3.22 10.58
N PRO A 231 -16.27 3.50 11.39
CA PRO A 231 -16.54 4.84 11.92
C PRO A 231 -15.43 5.39 12.84
N LEU A 232 -14.56 4.52 13.36
CA LEU A 232 -13.45 4.89 14.23
C LEU A 232 -12.11 4.97 13.49
N ALA A 233 -12.04 4.55 12.24
CA ALA A 233 -10.80 4.60 11.47
C ALA A 233 -10.33 6.05 11.27
N LYS A 234 -9.03 6.23 11.35
CA LYS A 234 -8.40 7.49 10.97
C LYS A 234 -8.42 7.65 9.46
N VAL A 235 -8.75 8.85 8.99
CA VAL A 235 -8.87 9.16 7.56
C VAL A 235 -7.95 10.30 7.20
N SER A 236 -7.01 10.04 6.29
CA SER A 236 -6.12 11.03 5.67
C SER A 236 -6.63 11.37 4.27
N LEU A 237 -7.05 12.62 4.06
CA LEU A 237 -7.48 13.12 2.75
C LEU A 237 -6.32 13.84 2.09
N ARG A 238 -5.81 13.28 0.98
CA ARG A 238 -4.68 13.87 0.25
C ARG A 238 -5.17 14.79 -0.84
N TRP A 239 -4.68 16.02 -0.79
CA TRP A 239 -5.07 17.14 -1.67
C TRP A 239 -4.04 17.44 -2.75
N ASP A 240 -2.94 16.74 -2.72
CA ASP A 240 -1.71 16.95 -3.48
C ASP A 240 -1.68 16.16 -4.80
N TYR A 241 -2.87 15.90 -5.40
CA TYR A 241 -2.95 15.32 -6.73
C TYR A 241 -2.21 16.18 -7.75
N VAL A 242 -1.31 15.54 -8.49
CA VAL A 242 -0.58 16.15 -9.62
C VAL A 242 -1.03 15.45 -10.90
N PRO A 243 -1.58 16.21 -11.87
CA PRO A 243 -1.97 15.63 -13.15
C PRO A 243 -0.76 15.02 -13.86
N PRO A 244 -0.85 13.78 -14.38
CA PRO A 244 0.22 13.20 -15.17
C PRO A 244 0.36 13.99 -16.51
N ALA A 245 1.58 14.02 -17.05
CA ALA A 245 1.86 14.69 -18.31
C ALA A 245 1.07 14.08 -19.48
N GLU A 246 0.94 12.75 -19.47
CA GLU A 246 0.15 11.98 -20.42
C GLU A 246 -0.78 11.03 -19.67
N CYS A 247 -2.07 11.05 -19.99
CA CYS A 247 -3.07 10.16 -19.43
C CYS A 247 -4.28 10.02 -20.37
N ALA A 248 -4.92 8.86 -20.32
CA ALA A 248 -6.14 8.58 -21.07
C ALA A 248 -7.41 8.92 -20.27
N ALA A 249 -7.41 8.67 -18.96
CA ALA A 249 -8.59 8.75 -18.11
C ALA A 249 -8.38 9.50 -16.78
N ALA A 250 -7.14 9.62 -16.29
CA ALA A 250 -6.86 10.39 -15.08
C ALA A 250 -7.15 11.88 -15.29
N PRO A 251 -7.57 12.61 -14.25
CA PRO A 251 -7.86 14.05 -14.38
C PRO A 251 -6.66 14.84 -14.86
N ARG A 252 -6.89 15.79 -15.79
CA ARG A 252 -5.84 16.68 -16.33
C ARG A 252 -5.71 18.01 -15.58
N GLY A 253 -6.61 18.26 -14.64
CA GLY A 253 -6.62 19.47 -13.83
C GLY A 253 -6.27 19.22 -12.39
N TYR A 254 -6.04 20.29 -11.66
CA TYR A 254 -5.84 20.25 -10.21
C TYR A 254 -7.17 20.35 -9.46
N LEU A 255 -7.18 19.88 -8.22
CA LEU A 255 -8.33 20.01 -7.34
C LEU A 255 -8.64 21.50 -7.06
N SER A 256 -9.89 21.89 -7.27
CA SER A 256 -10.36 23.25 -7.00
C SER A 256 -10.67 23.47 -5.52
N ALA A 257 -10.61 24.74 -5.08
CA ALA A 257 -11.00 25.12 -3.72
C ALA A 257 -12.47 24.78 -3.42
N ALA A 258 -13.35 24.86 -4.42
CA ALA A 258 -14.77 24.49 -4.29
C ALA A 258 -14.93 22.99 -4.03
N GLU A 259 -14.23 22.14 -4.78
CA GLU A 259 -14.23 20.69 -4.56
C GLU A 259 -13.68 20.33 -3.18
N LYS A 260 -12.58 20.96 -2.75
CA LYS A 260 -12.02 20.75 -1.42
C LYS A 260 -13.03 21.11 -0.33
N SER A 261 -13.69 22.27 -0.44
CA SER A 261 -14.71 22.72 0.53
C SER A 261 -15.91 21.77 0.56
N GLN A 262 -16.35 21.27 -0.59
CA GLN A 262 -17.43 20.29 -0.69
C GLN A 262 -17.09 19.00 0.06
N ILE A 263 -15.88 18.46 -0.14
CA ILE A 263 -15.43 17.21 0.48
C ILE A 263 -15.29 17.36 1.99
N LEU A 264 -14.71 18.48 2.47
CA LEU A 264 -14.59 18.76 3.90
C LEU A 264 -15.97 18.85 4.57
N LYS A 265 -16.97 19.44 3.88
CA LYS A 265 -18.35 19.45 4.37
C LYS A 265 -18.93 18.05 4.46
N ILE A 266 -18.78 17.21 3.43
CA ILE A 266 -19.24 15.81 3.45
C ILE A 266 -18.59 15.05 4.61
N ALA A 267 -17.26 15.18 4.79
CA ALA A 267 -16.54 14.51 5.87
C ALA A 267 -17.02 14.96 7.26
N ALA A 268 -17.30 16.26 7.44
CA ALA A 268 -17.83 16.81 8.68
C ALA A 268 -19.26 16.33 8.97
N ASP A 269 -20.15 16.32 7.95
CA ASP A 269 -21.53 15.83 8.06
C ASP A 269 -21.55 14.33 8.43
N LEU A 270 -20.59 13.56 7.94
CA LEU A 270 -20.39 12.13 8.23
C LEU A 270 -19.64 11.88 9.55
N LYS A 271 -19.13 12.91 10.20
CA LYS A 271 -18.33 12.85 11.46
C LYS A 271 -17.10 11.94 11.33
N LEU A 272 -16.43 11.97 10.20
CA LEU A 272 -15.21 11.20 9.99
C LEU A 272 -14.05 11.71 10.86
N ASN A 273 -13.22 10.79 11.32
CA ASN A 273 -12.02 11.09 12.10
C ASN A 273 -10.87 11.50 11.16
N LEU A 274 -10.87 12.75 10.69
CA LEU A 274 -9.79 13.27 9.86
C LEU A 274 -8.54 13.57 10.70
N ILE A 275 -7.36 13.19 10.20
CA ILE A 275 -6.08 13.31 10.92
C ILE A 275 -5.10 14.33 10.30
N ASP A 276 -5.49 15.10 9.31
CA ASP A 276 -4.64 16.11 8.62
C ASP A 276 -5.13 17.53 8.88
#